data_a521eeaff84fbfab14e869e4b8251482
#
_entry.id   a521eeaff84fbfab14e869e4b8251482
#
_cell.length_a   1.000
_cell.length_b   1.000
_cell.length_c   1.000
_cell.angle_alpha   90.00
_cell.angle_beta   90.00
_cell.angle_gamma   90.00
#
_symmetry.space_group_name_H-M   'P 1'
#
loop_
_entity.id
_entity.type
_entity.pdbx_description
1 polymer ?
#
loop_
_entity_poly.entity_id
_entity_poly.type
_entity_poly.pdbx_seq_one_letter_code
_entity_poly.pdbx_strand_id
1 'polypeptide(L)'
;MIFALIKMKPERREVNFIFNPKGGSRKSLTADYITLNPEFNALLAPQLASPERWIAEFIDQLKQYVSLNKVYPTTIIIDMTRNENNLNLEALYSTIENIKNGRVDSTFYGRFKRLRFKSPHIIVFTNNVPNMSALLSERFNLFALADKDHDYTIVKCEVNLKIETYSKSLVTW
;
A
#
# COMPACT_ATOMS: atom_id res chain seq x y z
N MET A 1 -2.81 -13.18 8.52
CA MET A 1 -2.99 -12.96 7.06
C MET A 1 -1.91 -12.02 6.51
N ILE A 2 -1.74 -10.76 6.95
CA ILE A 2 -0.74 -9.83 6.39
C ILE A 2 0.66 -10.45 6.40
N PHE A 3 1.09 -11.02 7.51
CA PHE A 3 2.41 -11.67 7.63
C PHE A 3 2.56 -12.88 6.70
N ALA A 4 1.51 -13.64 6.47
CA ALA A 4 1.53 -14.75 5.51
C ALA A 4 1.65 -14.23 4.07
N LEU A 5 0.93 -13.16 3.74
CA LEU A 5 0.98 -12.52 2.43
C LEU A 5 2.40 -12.00 2.11
N ILE A 6 3.06 -11.36 3.06
CA ILE A 6 4.42 -10.82 2.87
C ILE A 6 5.45 -11.93 2.63
N LYS A 7 5.25 -13.11 3.22
CA LYS A 7 6.14 -14.27 3.06
C LYS A 7 5.97 -15.01 1.72
N MET A 8 4.89 -14.73 1.00
CA MET A 8 4.66 -15.29 -0.34
C MET A 8 5.45 -14.51 -1.40
N LYS A 9 5.54 -15.06 -2.60
CA LYS A 9 6.08 -14.32 -3.75
C LYS A 9 5.09 -13.21 -4.13
N PRO A 10 5.55 -11.97 -4.35
CA PRO A 10 4.66 -10.90 -4.78
C PRO A 10 3.96 -11.23 -6.09
N GLU A 11 2.64 -11.18 -6.11
CA GLU A 11 1.88 -11.23 -7.35
C GLU A 11 2.16 -9.97 -8.19
N ARG A 12 2.30 -10.15 -9.49
CA ARG A 12 2.87 -9.11 -10.36
C ARG A 12 2.04 -7.83 -10.42
N ARG A 13 0.72 -7.92 -10.25
CA ARG A 13 -0.19 -6.78 -10.47
C ARG A 13 -0.99 -6.35 -9.25
N GLU A 14 -1.05 -7.15 -8.21
CA GLU A 14 -1.94 -6.95 -7.09
C GLU A 14 -1.40 -5.92 -6.09
N VAL A 15 -2.24 -4.96 -5.74
CA VAL A 15 -2.07 -4.01 -4.64
C VAL A 15 -3.06 -4.37 -3.55
N ASN A 16 -2.58 -4.54 -2.32
CA ASN A 16 -3.40 -4.96 -1.20
C ASN A 16 -3.85 -3.74 -0.40
N PHE A 17 -5.13 -3.42 -0.45
CA PHE A 17 -5.75 -2.37 0.34
C PHE A 17 -6.38 -2.95 1.60
N ILE A 18 -5.99 -2.41 2.75
CA ILE A 18 -6.53 -2.79 4.05
C ILE A 18 -7.20 -1.56 4.65
N PHE A 19 -8.52 -1.57 4.69
CA PHE A 19 -9.29 -0.42 5.15
C PHE A 19 -10.09 -0.70 6.42
N ASN A 20 -10.27 0.35 7.22
CA ASN A 20 -11.18 0.35 8.37
C ASN A 20 -11.78 1.74 8.51
N PRO A 21 -13.07 1.92 8.17
CA PRO A 21 -13.73 3.23 8.22
C PRO A 21 -13.91 3.77 9.63
N LYS A 22 -13.91 2.92 10.65
CA LYS A 22 -14.04 3.35 12.05
C LYS A 22 -12.74 3.89 12.64
N GLY A 23 -11.59 3.66 11.98
CA GLY A 23 -10.29 3.97 12.58
C GLY A 23 -9.92 3.08 13.77
N GLY A 24 -8.89 3.44 14.51
CA GLY A 24 -8.53 2.76 15.78
C GLY A 24 -7.99 1.33 15.68
N SER A 25 -7.90 0.75 14.48
CA SER A 25 -7.53 -0.65 14.24
C SER A 25 -6.03 -0.93 14.26
N ARG A 26 -5.23 -0.03 14.85
CA ARG A 26 -3.76 -0.20 14.99
C ARG A 26 -3.00 -0.41 13.67
N LYS A 27 -3.54 0.06 12.52
CA LYS A 27 -2.90 -0.09 11.21
C LYS A 27 -1.48 0.48 11.18
N SER A 28 -1.29 1.71 11.70
CA SER A 28 0.03 2.34 11.77
C SER A 28 0.99 1.55 12.66
N LEU A 29 0.53 1.01 13.81
CA LEU A 29 1.35 0.14 14.65
C LEU A 29 1.74 -1.14 13.92
N THR A 30 0.84 -1.71 13.11
CA THR A 30 1.14 -2.88 12.27
C THR A 30 2.18 -2.53 11.19
N ALA A 31 2.07 -1.34 10.58
CA ALA A 31 3.05 -0.85 9.62
C ALA A 31 4.45 -0.73 10.26
N ASP A 32 4.53 -0.13 11.45
CA ASP A 32 5.76 0.02 12.21
C ASP A 32 6.35 -1.35 12.55
N TYR A 33 5.55 -2.28 13.06
CA TYR A 33 6.01 -3.63 13.39
C TYR A 33 6.61 -4.35 12.19
N ILE A 34 5.96 -4.27 11.03
CA ILE A 34 6.45 -4.92 9.81
C ILE A 34 7.76 -4.28 9.35
N THR A 35 7.86 -2.96 9.39
CA THR A 35 9.03 -2.24 8.86
C THR A 35 10.23 -2.28 9.80
N LEU A 36 10.00 -2.40 11.11
CA LEU A 36 11.06 -2.54 12.11
C LEU A 36 11.59 -3.97 12.23
N ASN A 37 10.84 -4.97 11.72
CA ASN A 37 11.29 -6.36 11.76
C ASN A 37 12.06 -6.73 10.48
N PRO A 38 13.37 -7.00 10.56
CA PRO A 38 14.21 -7.30 9.39
C PRO A 38 13.75 -8.52 8.59
N GLU A 39 13.00 -9.45 9.21
CA GLU A 39 12.47 -10.64 8.56
C GLU A 39 11.57 -10.30 7.36
N PHE A 40 10.89 -9.15 7.40
CA PHE A 40 9.92 -8.79 6.35
C PHE A 40 10.52 -7.97 5.22
N ASN A 41 11.79 -7.53 5.33
CA ASN A 41 12.47 -6.73 4.29
C ASN A 41 11.53 -5.67 3.71
N ALA A 42 10.97 -4.82 4.59
CA ALA A 42 9.90 -3.90 4.28
C ALA A 42 10.34 -2.43 4.42
N LEU A 43 9.77 -1.57 3.58
CA LEU A 43 9.94 -0.11 3.63
C LEU A 43 8.58 0.56 3.86
N LEU A 44 8.50 1.43 4.86
CA LEU A 44 7.39 2.36 5.01
C LEU A 44 7.61 3.55 4.08
N ALA A 45 6.68 3.80 3.17
CA ALA A 45 6.73 4.97 2.29
C ALA A 45 6.57 6.27 3.10
N PRO A 46 7.09 7.41 2.61
CA PRO A 46 6.93 8.70 3.30
C PRO A 46 5.46 9.06 3.44
N GLN A 47 5.18 9.98 4.36
CA GLN A 47 3.81 10.51 4.51
C GLN A 47 3.35 11.17 3.21
N LEU A 48 2.07 10.99 2.88
CA LEU A 48 1.49 11.52 1.67
C LEU A 48 1.56 13.05 1.64
N ALA A 49 2.05 13.56 0.54
CA ALA A 49 2.15 14.98 0.20
C ALA A 49 1.60 15.19 -1.22
N SER A 50 1.98 16.28 -1.91
CA SER A 50 1.71 16.32 -3.34
C SER A 50 2.37 15.12 -4.05
N PRO A 51 1.76 14.58 -5.11
CA PRO A 51 2.28 13.39 -5.78
C PRO A 51 3.75 13.52 -6.21
N GLU A 52 4.14 14.66 -6.73
CA GLU A 52 5.50 14.92 -7.22
C GLU A 52 6.52 14.91 -6.06
N ARG A 53 6.18 15.54 -4.94
CA ARG A 53 7.01 15.56 -3.74
C ARG A 53 7.10 14.17 -3.14
N TRP A 54 5.96 13.48 -3.03
CA TRP A 54 5.91 12.13 -2.48
C TRP A 54 6.79 11.15 -3.25
N ILE A 55 6.73 11.19 -4.60
CA ILE A 55 7.60 10.36 -5.46
C ILE A 55 9.07 10.67 -5.21
N ALA A 56 9.43 11.95 -5.12
CA ALA A 56 10.82 12.36 -4.91
C ALA A 56 11.36 11.86 -3.56
N GLU A 57 10.58 12.04 -2.49
CA GLU A 57 10.92 11.57 -1.14
C GLU A 57 10.97 10.04 -1.08
N PHE A 58 10.04 9.35 -1.73
CA PHE A 58 10.04 7.88 -1.83
C PHE A 58 11.32 7.36 -2.51
N ILE A 59 11.74 7.98 -3.63
CA ILE A 59 12.98 7.62 -4.31
C ILE A 59 14.19 7.78 -3.39
N ASP A 60 14.26 8.87 -2.65
CA ASP A 60 15.38 9.13 -1.74
C ASP A 60 15.39 8.14 -0.56
N GLN A 61 14.24 7.84 0.03
CA GLN A 61 14.12 6.79 1.06
C GLN A 61 14.51 5.42 0.54
N LEU A 62 14.04 5.06 -0.67
CA LEU A 62 14.38 3.77 -1.27
C LEU A 62 15.88 3.63 -1.53
N LYS A 63 16.55 4.70 -1.99
CA LYS A 63 18.00 4.73 -2.15
C LYS A 63 18.72 4.57 -0.81
N GLN A 64 18.27 5.28 0.22
CA GLN A 64 18.81 5.15 1.57
C GLN A 64 18.65 3.72 2.10
N TYR A 65 17.46 3.13 1.94
CA TYR A 65 17.18 1.75 2.32
C TYR A 65 18.16 0.77 1.66
N VAL A 66 18.33 0.88 0.33
CA VAL A 66 19.26 0.02 -0.43
C VAL A 66 20.70 0.25 -0.02
N SER A 67 21.08 1.49 0.28
CA SER A 67 22.44 1.80 0.77
C SER A 67 22.75 1.10 2.09
N LEU A 68 21.79 1.05 3.00
CA LEU A 68 21.94 0.42 4.33
C LEU A 68 21.85 -1.10 4.25
N ASN A 69 20.83 -1.62 3.58
CA ASN A 69 20.49 -3.05 3.61
C ASN A 69 21.14 -3.86 2.47
N LYS A 70 21.71 -3.18 1.45
CA LYS A 70 22.31 -3.77 0.23
C LYS A 70 21.33 -4.57 -0.64
N VAL A 71 20.05 -4.50 -0.34
CA VAL A 71 18.95 -5.15 -1.07
C VAL A 71 17.77 -4.19 -1.22
N TYR A 72 16.95 -4.40 -2.26
CA TYR A 72 15.68 -3.70 -2.38
C TYR A 72 14.65 -4.31 -1.44
N PRO A 73 13.72 -3.50 -0.89
CA PRO A 73 12.61 -4.03 -0.10
C PRO A 73 11.72 -4.93 -0.96
N THR A 74 11.30 -6.04 -0.39
CA THR A 74 10.31 -6.93 -1.01
C THR A 74 8.88 -6.52 -0.71
N THR A 75 8.70 -5.64 0.28
CA THR A 75 7.41 -5.11 0.72
C THR A 75 7.49 -3.60 0.87
N ILE A 76 6.50 -2.89 0.36
CA ILE A 76 6.33 -1.45 0.54
C ILE A 76 4.98 -1.22 1.21
N ILE A 77 5.01 -0.49 2.32
CA ILE A 77 3.81 -0.13 3.08
C ILE A 77 3.53 1.35 2.85
N ILE A 78 2.28 1.67 2.54
CA ILE A 78 1.78 3.03 2.35
C ILE A 78 0.69 3.25 3.39
N ASP A 79 0.92 4.17 4.33
CA ASP A 79 -0.08 4.54 5.33
C ASP A 79 -0.81 5.81 4.90
N MET A 80 -2.06 5.66 4.45
CA MET A 80 -2.93 6.73 3.97
C MET A 80 -3.87 7.28 5.05
N THR A 81 -3.74 6.83 6.30
CA THR A 81 -4.78 6.99 7.32
C THR A 81 -5.11 8.42 7.75
N ARG A 82 -4.30 9.43 7.40
CA ARG A 82 -4.46 10.79 7.96
C ARG A 82 -4.63 11.92 6.95
N ASN A 83 -4.36 11.72 5.66
CA ASN A 83 -4.23 12.85 4.71
C ASN A 83 -5.01 12.69 3.38
N GLU A 84 -6.04 11.84 3.34
CA GLU A 84 -6.74 11.52 2.08
C GLU A 84 -7.55 12.68 1.47
N ASN A 85 -8.04 13.61 2.30
CA ASN A 85 -9.05 14.59 1.89
C ASN A 85 -8.54 15.69 0.94
N ASN A 86 -7.22 15.86 0.80
CA ASN A 86 -6.60 16.93 0.00
C ASN A 86 -5.67 16.41 -1.11
N LEU A 87 -5.69 15.12 -1.41
CA LEU A 87 -4.77 14.52 -2.37
C LEU A 87 -5.42 14.31 -3.74
N ASN A 88 -4.64 14.54 -4.79
CA ASN A 88 -4.99 14.02 -6.10
C ASN A 88 -4.85 12.50 -6.09
N LEU A 89 -5.94 11.81 -5.75
CA LEU A 89 -5.97 10.35 -5.60
C LEU A 89 -5.62 9.61 -6.90
N GLU A 90 -6.01 10.13 -8.06
CA GLU A 90 -5.69 9.50 -9.35
C GLU A 90 -4.18 9.46 -9.60
N ALA A 91 -3.50 10.59 -9.37
CA ALA A 91 -2.04 10.63 -9.50
C ALA A 91 -1.34 9.73 -8.48
N LEU A 92 -1.89 9.64 -7.25
CA LEU A 92 -1.38 8.74 -6.22
C LEU A 92 -1.53 7.26 -6.64
N TYR A 93 -2.70 6.85 -7.12
CA TYR A 93 -2.93 5.48 -7.58
C TYR A 93 -2.03 5.13 -8.76
N SER A 94 -1.86 6.04 -9.71
CA SER A 94 -0.92 5.86 -10.83
C SER A 94 0.52 5.67 -10.32
N THR A 95 0.91 6.40 -9.27
CA THR A 95 2.22 6.24 -8.65
C THR A 95 2.36 4.90 -7.95
N ILE A 96 1.37 4.47 -7.18
CA ILE A 96 1.32 3.16 -6.53
C ILE A 96 1.48 2.04 -7.56
N GLU A 97 0.80 2.17 -8.71
CA GLU A 97 0.91 1.23 -9.81
C GLU A 97 2.31 1.18 -10.42
N ASN A 98 2.95 2.33 -10.58
CA ASN A 98 4.33 2.40 -11.06
C ASN A 98 5.31 1.74 -10.06
N ILE A 99 5.16 1.98 -8.78
CA ILE A 99 5.94 1.32 -7.72
C ILE A 99 5.70 -0.20 -7.78
N LYS A 100 4.46 -0.63 -7.91
CA LYS A 100 4.12 -2.05 -8.05
C LYS A 100 4.77 -2.69 -9.27
N ASN A 101 4.88 -1.96 -10.36
CA ASN A 101 5.59 -2.41 -11.57
C ASN A 101 7.13 -2.34 -11.44
N GLY A 102 7.66 -1.98 -10.28
CA GLY A 102 9.09 -1.89 -10.01
C GLY A 102 9.77 -0.71 -10.70
N ARG A 103 9.05 0.39 -10.93
CA ARG A 103 9.58 1.59 -11.57
C ARG A 103 9.07 2.84 -10.90
N VAL A 104 9.95 3.81 -10.72
CA VAL A 104 9.60 5.17 -10.29
C VAL A 104 10.48 6.18 -11.00
N ASP A 105 9.85 7.24 -11.47
CA ASP A 105 10.50 8.36 -12.15
C ASP A 105 10.02 9.66 -11.49
N SER A 106 10.91 10.61 -11.26
CA SER A 106 10.60 11.95 -10.74
C SER A 106 11.43 13.00 -11.43
N THR A 107 10.80 14.14 -11.71
CA THR A 107 11.47 15.35 -12.20
C THR A 107 11.46 16.49 -11.18
N PHE A 108 11.05 16.19 -9.96
CA PHE A 108 10.94 17.16 -8.89
C PHE A 108 12.26 17.86 -8.58
N TYR A 109 12.25 19.15 -8.31
CA TYR A 109 13.41 20.03 -8.17
C TYR A 109 14.31 20.11 -9.42
N GLY A 110 13.76 19.92 -10.61
CA GLY A 110 14.53 19.99 -11.87
C GLY A 110 15.57 18.88 -12.04
N ARG A 111 15.54 17.87 -11.21
CA ARG A 111 16.45 16.71 -11.27
C ARG A 111 15.67 15.46 -11.67
N PHE A 112 16.02 14.89 -12.80
CA PHE A 112 15.47 13.61 -13.21
C PHE A 112 16.06 12.48 -12.36
N LYS A 113 15.17 11.76 -11.67
CA LYS A 113 15.52 10.57 -10.88
C LYS A 113 14.73 9.39 -11.46
N ARG A 114 15.41 8.27 -11.69
CA ARG A 114 14.80 7.01 -12.15
C ARG A 114 15.32 5.84 -11.36
N LEU A 115 14.43 4.97 -10.91
CA LEU A 115 14.77 3.70 -10.29
C LEU A 115 13.99 2.56 -10.94
N ARG A 116 14.65 1.39 -10.97
CA ARG A 116 14.06 0.12 -11.40
C ARG A 116 14.41 -0.93 -10.35
N PHE A 117 13.41 -1.72 -9.95
CA PHE A 117 13.56 -2.78 -8.95
C PHE A 117 12.56 -3.91 -9.23
N LYS A 118 12.68 -5.02 -8.50
CA LYS A 118 11.70 -6.12 -8.62
C LYS A 118 10.35 -5.66 -8.06
N SER A 119 9.25 -6.11 -8.68
CA SER A 119 7.89 -5.85 -8.20
C SER A 119 7.75 -6.29 -6.73
N PRO A 120 7.47 -5.34 -5.80
CA PRO A 120 7.31 -5.66 -4.39
C PRO A 120 5.86 -6.05 -4.05
N HIS A 121 5.63 -6.55 -2.84
CA HIS A 121 4.30 -6.44 -2.24
C HIS A 121 4.00 -4.97 -1.98
N ILE A 122 2.79 -4.52 -2.32
CA ILE A 122 2.27 -3.23 -1.90
C ILE A 122 1.12 -3.46 -0.93
N ILE A 123 1.23 -2.86 0.25
CA ILE A 123 0.18 -2.86 1.28
C ILE A 123 -0.18 -1.42 1.55
N VAL A 124 -1.44 -1.08 1.31
CA VAL A 124 -1.97 0.26 1.54
C VAL A 124 -2.92 0.21 2.72
N PHE A 125 -2.58 0.89 3.80
CA PHE A 125 -3.49 1.12 4.92
C PHE A 125 -4.28 2.40 4.70
N THR A 126 -5.61 2.33 4.83
CA THR A 126 -6.52 3.46 4.61
C THR A 126 -7.70 3.42 5.58
N ASN A 127 -8.32 4.56 5.83
CA ASN A 127 -9.59 4.66 6.56
C ASN A 127 -10.79 4.70 5.62
N ASN A 128 -10.57 5.03 4.35
CA ASN A 128 -11.62 5.12 3.34
C ASN A 128 -11.59 3.90 2.42
N VAL A 129 -12.72 3.61 1.82
CA VAL A 129 -12.79 2.64 0.72
C VAL A 129 -12.00 3.21 -0.45
N PRO A 130 -11.04 2.46 -1.03
CA PRO A 130 -10.27 2.95 -2.17
C PRO A 130 -11.19 3.29 -3.34
N ASN A 131 -10.81 4.29 -4.14
CA ASN A 131 -11.51 4.58 -5.39
C ASN A 131 -11.27 3.43 -6.39
N MET A 132 -12.27 2.55 -6.51
CA MET A 132 -12.19 1.34 -7.32
C MET A 132 -12.14 1.61 -8.82
N SER A 133 -12.49 2.82 -9.28
CA SER A 133 -12.39 3.22 -10.69
C SER A 133 -10.99 3.68 -11.09
N ALA A 134 -10.13 4.01 -10.14
CA ALA A 134 -8.79 4.56 -10.39
C ALA A 134 -7.75 3.52 -10.81
N LEU A 135 -7.99 2.23 -10.52
CA LEU A 135 -7.16 1.11 -10.96
C LEU A 135 -8.07 0.05 -11.61
N LEU A 136 -7.51 -0.76 -12.48
CA LEU A 136 -8.23 -1.92 -13.01
C LEU A 136 -8.62 -2.87 -11.88
N SER A 137 -9.83 -3.39 -11.89
CA SER A 137 -10.38 -4.26 -10.83
C SER A 137 -9.51 -5.47 -10.51
N GLU A 138 -8.83 -6.02 -11.50
CA GLU A 138 -7.89 -7.14 -11.34
C GLU A 138 -6.63 -6.80 -10.54
N ARG A 139 -6.43 -5.51 -10.22
CA ARG A 139 -5.26 -5.02 -9.46
C ARG A 139 -5.53 -4.78 -7.99
N PHE A 140 -6.79 -4.86 -7.59
CA PHE A 140 -7.19 -4.66 -6.21
C PHE A 140 -7.39 -5.98 -5.47
N ASN A 141 -6.66 -6.12 -4.37
CA ASN A 141 -7.08 -6.97 -3.28
C ASN A 141 -7.60 -6.05 -2.16
N LEU A 142 -8.88 -6.12 -1.90
CA LEU A 142 -9.52 -5.29 -0.89
C LEU A 142 -9.81 -6.12 0.36
N PHE A 143 -9.34 -5.64 1.50
CA PHE A 143 -9.53 -6.26 2.79
C PHE A 143 -10.13 -5.27 3.77
N ALA A 144 -11.23 -5.63 4.41
CA ALA A 144 -11.81 -4.88 5.51
C ALA A 144 -11.30 -5.43 6.84
N LEU A 145 -10.94 -4.53 7.76
CA LEU A 145 -10.73 -4.89 9.15
C LEU A 145 -12.07 -4.81 9.87
N ALA A 146 -12.62 -5.96 10.23
CA ALA A 146 -13.81 -6.07 11.06
C ALA A 146 -13.40 -6.16 12.53
N ASP A 147 -14.00 -5.30 13.36
CA ASP A 147 -13.83 -5.31 14.80
C ASP A 147 -14.87 -6.28 15.40
N LYS A 148 -14.39 -7.31 16.08
CA LYS A 148 -15.20 -8.14 16.97
C LYS A 148 -14.57 -8.08 18.35
N ASP A 149 -15.13 -7.28 19.24
CA ASP A 149 -14.74 -7.23 20.66
C ASP A 149 -13.22 -7.03 20.89
N HIS A 150 -12.62 -6.09 20.14
CA HIS A 150 -11.19 -5.80 20.10
C HIS A 150 -10.30 -6.82 19.38
N ASP A 151 -10.87 -7.90 18.85
CA ASP A 151 -10.17 -8.79 17.92
C ASP A 151 -10.46 -8.37 16.47
N TYR A 152 -9.40 -7.91 15.77
CA TYR A 152 -9.53 -7.49 14.37
C TYR A 152 -9.43 -8.69 13.43
N THR A 153 -10.54 -9.01 12.79
CA THR A 153 -10.59 -10.01 11.72
C THR A 153 -10.44 -9.33 10.38
N ILE A 154 -9.58 -9.87 9.52
CA ILE A 154 -9.40 -9.37 8.16
C ILE A 154 -10.32 -10.17 7.24
N VAL A 155 -11.20 -9.45 6.54
CA VAL A 155 -12.15 -10.03 5.60
C VAL A 155 -11.81 -9.58 4.19
N LYS A 156 -11.60 -10.53 3.26
CA LYS A 156 -11.46 -10.23 1.84
C LYS A 156 -12.80 -9.76 1.30
N CYS A 157 -12.81 -8.61 0.64
CA CYS A 157 -14.02 -8.07 0.02
C CYS A 157 -14.02 -8.44 -1.46
N GLU A 158 -15.13 -8.98 -1.95
CA GLU A 158 -15.35 -9.13 -3.40
C GLU A 158 -15.80 -7.79 -3.98
N VAL A 159 -15.08 -7.35 -5.01
CA VAL A 159 -15.40 -6.11 -5.71
C VAL A 159 -16.34 -6.41 -6.86
N ASN A 160 -17.59 -6.09 -6.69
CA ASN A 160 -18.61 -6.24 -7.74
C ASN A 160 -18.77 -4.88 -8.45
N LEU A 161 -18.11 -4.69 -9.58
CA LEU A 161 -18.06 -3.42 -10.33
C LEU A 161 -19.42 -3.00 -10.94
N LYS A 162 -20.45 -3.82 -10.86
CA LYS A 162 -21.77 -3.53 -11.44
C LYS A 162 -22.78 -2.91 -10.47
N ILE A 163 -22.49 -2.91 -9.16
CA ILE A 163 -23.45 -2.39 -8.16
C ILE A 163 -22.60 -1.73 -7.05
N GLU A 164 -22.92 -0.51 -6.68
CA GLU A 164 -22.33 0.24 -5.55
C GLU A 164 -22.60 -0.39 -4.15
N THR A 165 -22.90 -1.66 -4.10
CA THR A 165 -23.19 -2.41 -2.87
C THR A 165 -22.12 -3.45 -2.62
N TYR A 166 -21.40 -3.27 -1.52
CA TYR A 166 -20.42 -4.24 -1.03
C TYR A 166 -21.12 -5.48 -0.47
N SER A 167 -20.98 -6.62 -1.13
CA SER A 167 -21.34 -7.89 -0.51
C SER A 167 -20.16 -8.39 0.33
N LYS A 168 -20.41 -8.62 1.61
CA LYS A 168 -19.43 -9.24 2.52
C LYS A 168 -19.49 -10.75 2.35
N SER A 169 -18.54 -11.36 1.69
CA SER A 169 -18.32 -12.79 1.83
C SER A 169 -17.38 -13.02 3.02
N LEU A 170 -17.91 -13.61 4.07
CA LEU A 170 -17.14 -14.06 5.22
C LEU A 170 -16.33 -15.28 4.79
N VAL A 171 -15.04 -15.09 4.57
CA VAL A 171 -14.08 -16.20 4.52
C VAL A 171 -13.46 -16.33 5.90
N THR A 172 -14.01 -17.21 6.71
CA THR A 172 -13.39 -17.68 7.97
C THR A 172 -12.30 -18.68 7.59
N TRP A 173 -11.08 -18.38 7.99
CA TRP A 173 -9.93 -19.29 7.97
C TRP A 173 -9.68 -19.85 9.36
#